data_767d2e469a8d2ed0aa92333e8cec615b
#
_entry.id   767d2e469a8d2ed0aa92333e8cec615b
#
_cell.length_a   1.000
_cell.length_b   1.000
_cell.length_c   1.000
_cell.angle_alpha   90.00
_cell.angle_beta   90.00
_cell.angle_gamma   90.00
#
_symmetry.space_group_name_H-M   'P 1'
#
loop_
_entity.id
_entity.type
_entity.pdbx_description
1 polymer ?
#
loop_
_entity_poly.entity_id
_entity_poly.type
_entity_poly.pdbx_seq_one_letter_code
_entity_poly.pdbx_strand_id
1 'polypeptide(L)'
;MIIFGSPGRYIQGPGTLDRIGEEVGRLGKSAVLVADAVVDGLVGGRVAAGCDAAGVTLRKLAFGGEITPGEIDRLHGALGGERPDVVIAAGGGKCIDAGKGLAARLGAEVASLPTVASNDAPTSHVYVLYDEDHRLLRVDRLPRNPALVLVDTAVIVRAPRILFLAGIGDALVKSFEAAQCALSGGRNIFGSRPPQIGLVLADACYRCLRDHAAPALAAVDRGESDEAVERVVEATVLWSGLAFENGGLSIVHSMTRGLSAVPALAGSLHGLQVAYALLVQCLLE
;
A
#
# COMPACT_ATOMS: atom_id res chain seq x y z
N MET A 1 -16.15 -20.94 7.49
CA MET A 1 -16.50 -19.68 6.82
C MET A 1 -15.27 -19.21 6.05
N ILE A 2 -15.46 -18.66 4.86
CA ILE A 2 -14.42 -18.02 4.03
C ILE A 2 -14.81 -16.56 3.88
N ILE A 3 -13.84 -15.66 4.02
CA ILE A 3 -13.98 -14.23 3.76
C ILE A 3 -12.87 -13.84 2.81
N PHE A 4 -13.24 -13.15 1.73
CA PHE A 4 -12.33 -12.61 0.73
C PHE A 4 -12.57 -11.10 0.60
N GLY A 5 -11.52 -10.30 0.69
CA GLY A 5 -11.55 -8.86 0.49
C GLY A 5 -10.73 -8.43 -0.71
N SER A 6 -11.11 -7.32 -1.33
CA SER A 6 -10.37 -6.68 -2.42
C SER A 6 -10.71 -5.20 -2.50
N PRO A 7 -9.86 -4.35 -3.12
CA PRO A 7 -10.22 -2.97 -3.42
C PRO A 7 -11.44 -2.92 -4.35
N GLY A 8 -12.21 -1.84 -4.24
CA GLY A 8 -13.40 -1.64 -5.08
C GLY A 8 -13.05 -1.53 -6.57
N ARG A 9 -11.97 -0.80 -6.88
CA ARG A 9 -11.41 -0.68 -8.22
C ARG A 9 -9.90 -0.52 -8.16
N TYR A 10 -9.21 -1.20 -9.06
CA TYR A 10 -7.78 -1.06 -9.30
C TYR A 10 -7.54 -0.57 -10.73
N ILE A 11 -6.70 0.46 -10.89
CA ILE A 11 -6.34 1.05 -12.18
C ILE A 11 -4.83 1.22 -12.20
N GLN A 12 -4.17 0.69 -13.21
CA GLN A 12 -2.72 0.79 -13.37
C GLN A 12 -2.35 1.12 -14.82
N GLY A 13 -1.27 1.85 -14.98
CA GLY A 13 -0.63 2.11 -16.25
C GLY A 13 0.01 3.50 -16.29
N PRO A 14 0.85 3.78 -17.30
CA PRO A 14 1.47 5.08 -17.45
C PRO A 14 0.43 6.15 -17.77
N GLY A 15 0.48 7.28 -17.01
CA GLY A 15 -0.44 8.40 -17.21
C GLY A 15 -1.82 8.22 -16.57
N THR A 16 -2.09 7.14 -15.84
CA THR A 16 -3.41 6.90 -15.21
C THR A 16 -3.78 7.98 -14.19
N LEU A 17 -2.82 8.74 -13.67
CA LEU A 17 -3.08 9.87 -12.76
C LEU A 17 -4.05 10.89 -13.38
N ASP A 18 -4.11 11.04 -14.69
CA ASP A 18 -5.03 11.96 -15.36
C ASP A 18 -6.51 11.55 -15.21
N ARG A 19 -6.77 10.32 -14.80
CA ARG A 19 -8.12 9.80 -14.51
C ARG A 19 -8.58 10.07 -13.08
N ILE A 20 -7.71 10.61 -12.20
CA ILE A 20 -8.01 10.69 -10.76
C ILE A 20 -9.30 11.45 -10.47
N GLY A 21 -9.55 12.57 -11.17
CA GLY A 21 -10.77 13.35 -10.97
C GLY A 21 -12.04 12.61 -11.36
N GLU A 22 -12.04 11.92 -12.51
CA GLU A 22 -13.17 11.09 -12.95
C GLU A 22 -13.48 10.00 -11.92
N GLU A 23 -12.45 9.27 -11.49
CA GLU A 23 -12.64 8.12 -10.60
C GLU A 23 -13.03 8.56 -9.17
N VAL A 24 -12.45 9.64 -8.66
CA VAL A 24 -12.85 10.22 -7.36
C VAL A 24 -14.26 10.82 -7.43
N GLY A 25 -14.62 11.46 -8.55
CA GLY A 25 -15.95 12.02 -8.77
C GLY A 25 -17.09 10.97 -8.77
N ARG A 26 -16.76 9.68 -8.97
CA ARG A 26 -17.70 8.55 -8.82
C ARG A 26 -17.95 8.19 -7.36
N LEU A 27 -17.01 8.52 -6.48
CA LEU A 27 -17.05 8.20 -5.04
C LEU A 27 -17.67 9.34 -4.22
N GLY A 28 -17.54 10.60 -4.68
CA GLY A 28 -18.07 11.76 -3.97
C GLY A 28 -17.83 13.08 -4.70
N LYS A 29 -18.25 14.17 -4.09
CA LYS A 29 -18.12 15.54 -4.61
C LYS A 29 -17.12 16.38 -3.85
N SER A 30 -16.62 15.88 -2.74
CA SER A 30 -15.61 16.54 -1.91
C SER A 30 -14.50 15.55 -1.56
N ALA A 31 -13.25 16.00 -1.66
CA ALA A 31 -12.09 15.17 -1.38
C ALA A 31 -11.04 15.94 -0.58
N VAL A 32 -10.24 15.19 0.17
CA VAL A 32 -9.01 15.70 0.78
C VAL A 32 -7.82 14.90 0.27
N LEU A 33 -6.80 15.58 -0.23
CA LEU A 33 -5.50 14.98 -0.58
C LEU A 33 -4.59 15.02 0.63
N VAL A 34 -4.12 13.86 1.07
CA VAL A 34 -3.06 13.70 2.09
C VAL A 34 -1.78 13.31 1.36
N ALA A 35 -0.75 14.14 1.45
CA ALA A 35 0.55 13.92 0.83
C ALA A 35 1.65 14.66 1.59
N ASP A 36 2.88 14.17 1.58
CA ASP A 36 4.03 14.97 2.00
C ASP A 36 4.40 16.02 0.94
N ALA A 37 5.30 16.95 1.28
CA ALA A 37 5.68 18.06 0.41
C ALA A 37 6.30 17.61 -0.92
N VAL A 38 7.06 16.49 -0.92
CA VAL A 38 7.69 15.95 -2.14
C VAL A 38 6.62 15.38 -3.06
N VAL A 39 5.72 14.58 -2.51
CA VAL A 39 4.63 13.95 -3.26
C VAL A 39 3.63 15.00 -3.75
N ASP A 40 3.27 16.00 -2.93
CA ASP A 40 2.41 17.10 -3.40
C ASP A 40 3.05 17.87 -4.57
N GLY A 41 4.36 18.09 -4.53
CA GLY A 41 5.09 18.68 -5.64
C GLY A 41 5.08 17.83 -6.92
N LEU A 42 5.06 16.50 -6.79
CA LEU A 42 5.07 15.57 -7.93
C LEU A 42 3.69 15.38 -8.57
N VAL A 43 2.65 15.19 -7.77
CA VAL A 43 1.33 14.78 -8.26
C VAL A 43 0.20 15.73 -7.87
N GLY A 44 0.38 16.56 -6.85
CA GLY A 44 -0.70 17.36 -6.25
C GLY A 44 -1.31 18.40 -7.19
N GLY A 45 -0.55 18.93 -8.15
CA GLY A 45 -1.07 19.82 -9.21
C GLY A 45 -2.00 19.09 -10.18
N ARG A 46 -1.60 17.88 -10.62
CA ARG A 46 -2.42 17.04 -11.52
C ARG A 46 -3.68 16.54 -10.83
N VAL A 47 -3.57 16.14 -9.54
CA VAL A 47 -4.73 15.75 -8.74
C VAL A 47 -5.72 16.90 -8.61
N ALA A 48 -5.25 18.10 -8.30
CA ALA A 48 -6.11 19.28 -8.17
C ALA A 48 -6.82 19.63 -9.49
N ALA A 49 -6.09 19.67 -10.59
CA ALA A 49 -6.66 19.94 -11.91
C ALA A 49 -7.69 18.87 -12.33
N GLY A 50 -7.40 17.59 -12.07
CA GLY A 50 -8.33 16.50 -12.36
C GLY A 50 -9.61 16.59 -11.53
N CYS A 51 -9.52 16.88 -10.23
CA CYS A 51 -10.67 17.07 -9.34
C CYS A 51 -11.51 18.27 -9.79
N ASP A 52 -10.89 19.42 -10.10
CA ASP A 52 -11.58 20.61 -10.58
C ASP A 52 -12.36 20.32 -11.86
N ALA A 53 -11.72 19.68 -12.83
CA ALA A 53 -12.37 19.29 -14.10
C ALA A 53 -13.56 18.33 -13.91
N ALA A 54 -13.54 17.52 -12.83
CA ALA A 54 -14.62 16.59 -12.48
C ALA A 54 -15.67 17.20 -11.54
N GLY A 55 -15.54 18.47 -11.16
CA GLY A 55 -16.42 19.16 -10.22
C GLY A 55 -16.32 18.59 -8.80
N VAL A 56 -15.14 18.12 -8.41
CA VAL A 56 -14.83 17.65 -7.05
C VAL A 56 -14.07 18.72 -6.29
N THR A 57 -14.63 19.21 -5.20
CA THR A 57 -13.93 20.15 -4.32
C THR A 57 -12.77 19.45 -3.63
N LEU A 58 -11.54 19.95 -3.81
CA LEU A 58 -10.34 19.37 -3.23
C LEU A 58 -9.72 20.28 -2.17
N ARG A 59 -9.45 19.71 -1.00
CA ARG A 59 -8.57 20.30 0.02
C ARG A 59 -7.26 19.51 0.09
N LYS A 60 -6.16 20.18 0.40
CA LYS A 60 -4.85 19.53 0.59
C LYS A 60 -4.43 19.58 2.04
N LEU A 61 -3.91 18.47 2.57
CA LEU A 61 -3.32 18.37 3.90
C LEU A 61 -1.91 17.79 3.78
N ALA A 62 -0.95 18.46 4.37
CA ALA A 62 0.43 17.99 4.42
C ALA A 62 0.56 16.84 5.43
N PHE A 63 1.12 15.71 5.00
CA PHE A 63 1.50 14.60 5.86
C PHE A 63 2.84 14.88 6.53
N GLY A 64 2.93 14.64 7.86
CA GLY A 64 4.10 14.96 8.68
C GLY A 64 5.26 13.97 8.58
N GLY A 65 5.12 12.88 7.83
CA GLY A 65 6.18 11.90 7.58
C GLY A 65 6.10 10.63 8.42
N GLU A 66 5.42 10.63 9.57
CA GLU A 66 5.20 9.43 10.39
C GLU A 66 3.72 9.23 10.68
N ILE A 67 3.28 7.97 10.68
CA ILE A 67 1.90 7.63 11.01
C ILE A 67 1.77 7.30 12.50
N THR A 68 1.43 8.32 13.28
CA THR A 68 1.10 8.18 14.70
C THR A 68 -0.37 8.52 14.95
N PRO A 69 -0.96 8.12 16.09
CA PRO A 69 -2.29 8.59 16.47
C PRO A 69 -2.38 10.12 16.49
N GLY A 70 -1.32 10.80 16.96
CA GLY A 70 -1.23 12.26 16.99
C GLY A 70 -1.27 12.89 15.60
N GLU A 71 -0.63 12.27 14.61
CA GLU A 71 -0.69 12.74 13.21
C GLU A 71 -2.10 12.63 12.63
N ILE A 72 -2.81 11.52 12.87
CA ILE A 72 -4.20 11.37 12.44
C ILE A 72 -5.08 12.43 13.13
N ASP A 73 -4.86 12.72 14.40
CA ASP A 73 -5.58 13.77 15.14
C ASP A 73 -5.31 15.16 14.55
N ARG A 74 -4.05 15.44 14.20
CA ARG A 74 -3.64 16.69 13.54
C ARG A 74 -4.30 16.87 12.19
N LEU A 75 -4.26 15.83 11.33
CA LEU A 75 -4.91 15.84 10.01
C LEU A 75 -6.42 16.05 10.14
N HIS A 76 -7.07 15.34 11.05
CA HIS A 76 -8.50 15.51 11.32
C HIS A 76 -8.84 16.92 11.83
N GLY A 77 -8.06 17.44 12.78
CA GLY A 77 -8.24 18.79 13.32
C GLY A 77 -8.05 19.89 12.26
N ALA A 78 -7.11 19.68 11.32
CA ALA A 78 -6.86 20.61 10.22
C ALA A 78 -8.05 20.74 9.25
N LEU A 79 -8.99 19.82 9.24
CA LEU A 79 -10.22 19.92 8.46
C LEU A 79 -11.23 20.93 9.04
N GLY A 80 -11.09 21.31 10.33
CA GLY A 80 -11.95 22.34 10.92
C GLY A 80 -13.44 21.97 10.96
N GLY A 81 -13.76 20.68 11.00
CA GLY A 81 -15.15 20.16 10.99
C GLY A 81 -15.68 19.79 9.61
N GLU A 82 -14.96 20.04 8.53
CA GLU A 82 -15.31 19.53 7.20
C GLU A 82 -15.31 18.01 7.16
N ARG A 83 -16.21 17.43 6.37
CA ARG A 83 -16.34 15.99 6.18
C ARG A 83 -16.29 15.64 4.69
N PRO A 84 -15.09 15.53 4.11
CA PRO A 84 -14.96 15.14 2.72
C PRO A 84 -15.49 13.71 2.50
N ASP A 85 -16.05 13.47 1.32
CA ASP A 85 -16.55 12.15 0.91
C ASP A 85 -15.40 11.17 0.70
N VAL A 86 -14.23 11.67 0.24
CA VAL A 86 -13.09 10.86 -0.18
C VAL A 86 -11.79 11.38 0.43
N VAL A 87 -10.98 10.48 0.95
CA VAL A 87 -9.57 10.74 1.28
C VAL A 87 -8.70 10.15 0.18
N ILE A 88 -8.01 11.02 -0.56
CA ILE A 88 -6.98 10.64 -1.52
C ILE A 88 -5.66 10.56 -0.75
N ALA A 89 -5.15 9.36 -0.52
CA ALA A 89 -3.89 9.12 0.16
C ALA A 89 -2.77 8.93 -0.88
N ALA A 90 -1.92 9.94 -1.09
CA ALA A 90 -0.87 9.92 -2.09
C ALA A 90 0.52 9.79 -1.47
N GLY A 91 1.28 8.75 -1.86
CA GLY A 91 2.64 8.55 -1.34
C GLY A 91 3.06 7.10 -1.20
N GLY A 92 3.98 6.86 -0.28
CA GLY A 92 4.38 5.53 0.17
C GLY A 92 3.44 4.99 1.26
N GLY A 93 3.74 3.79 1.78
CA GLY A 93 2.89 3.08 2.73
C GLY A 93 2.47 3.90 3.96
N LYS A 94 3.39 4.65 4.59
CA LYS A 94 3.07 5.48 5.75
C LYS A 94 2.02 6.56 5.45
N CYS A 95 2.14 7.24 4.32
CA CYS A 95 1.18 8.26 3.93
C CYS A 95 -0.18 7.67 3.56
N ILE A 96 -0.17 6.52 2.87
CA ILE A 96 -1.39 5.78 2.53
C ILE A 96 -2.10 5.34 3.81
N ASP A 97 -1.38 4.80 4.76
CA ASP A 97 -1.94 4.37 6.04
C ASP A 97 -2.45 5.55 6.88
N ALA A 98 -1.77 6.72 6.84
CA ALA A 98 -2.27 7.94 7.48
C ALA A 98 -3.60 8.40 6.85
N GLY A 99 -3.71 8.34 5.52
CA GLY A 99 -4.96 8.62 4.81
C GLY A 99 -6.08 7.64 5.17
N LYS A 100 -5.77 6.34 5.32
CA LYS A 100 -6.74 5.33 5.81
C LYS A 100 -7.20 5.64 7.23
N GLY A 101 -6.27 5.98 8.12
CA GLY A 101 -6.59 6.37 9.50
C GLY A 101 -7.50 7.60 9.57
N LEU A 102 -7.22 8.61 8.73
CA LEU A 102 -8.09 9.78 8.60
C LEU A 102 -9.48 9.41 8.06
N ALA A 103 -9.53 8.59 7.00
CA ALA A 103 -10.78 8.13 6.40
C ALA A 103 -11.64 7.34 7.40
N ALA A 104 -11.02 6.47 8.20
CA ALA A 104 -11.69 5.72 9.26
C ALA A 104 -12.40 6.66 10.26
N ARG A 105 -11.73 7.76 10.63
CA ARG A 105 -12.32 8.78 11.53
C ARG A 105 -13.49 9.54 10.93
N LEU A 106 -13.40 9.83 9.63
CA LEU A 106 -14.40 10.62 8.90
C LEU A 106 -15.58 9.77 8.43
N GLY A 107 -15.41 8.45 8.33
CA GLY A 107 -16.34 7.57 7.61
C GLY A 107 -16.30 7.78 6.10
N ALA A 108 -15.17 8.29 5.58
CA ALA A 108 -14.98 8.61 4.17
C ALA A 108 -14.46 7.42 3.36
N GLU A 109 -14.63 7.47 2.04
CA GLU A 109 -14.01 6.52 1.12
C GLU A 109 -12.50 6.76 1.02
N VAL A 110 -11.75 5.71 0.70
CA VAL A 110 -10.30 5.81 0.46
C VAL A 110 -9.99 5.63 -1.01
N ALA A 111 -9.24 6.59 -1.57
CA ALA A 111 -8.57 6.48 -2.86
C ALA A 111 -7.06 6.43 -2.61
N SER A 112 -6.44 5.27 -2.76
CA SER A 112 -4.99 5.10 -2.65
C SER A 112 -4.31 5.50 -3.95
N LEU A 113 -3.34 6.41 -3.87
CA LEU A 113 -2.52 6.88 -4.98
C LEU A 113 -1.03 6.64 -4.66
N PRO A 114 -0.54 5.39 -4.78
CA PRO A 114 0.87 5.11 -4.51
C PRO A 114 1.77 5.81 -5.53
N THR A 115 2.78 6.51 -5.04
CA THR A 115 3.84 7.12 -5.86
C THR A 115 5.12 6.29 -5.87
N VAL A 116 5.14 5.22 -5.09
CA VAL A 116 6.20 4.22 -5.01
C VAL A 116 5.57 2.83 -4.89
N ALA A 117 6.16 1.82 -5.49
CA ALA A 117 5.75 0.42 -5.36
C ALA A 117 6.64 -0.27 -4.31
N SER A 118 6.56 0.16 -3.04
CA SER A 118 7.44 -0.31 -1.97
C SER A 118 6.81 -1.33 -1.03
N ASN A 119 5.50 -1.55 -1.12
CA ASN A 119 4.71 -2.50 -0.34
C ASN A 119 3.27 -2.59 -0.86
N ASP A 120 2.44 -3.40 -0.21
CA ASP A 120 1.05 -3.68 -0.56
C ASP A 120 0.00 -2.84 0.22
N ALA A 121 0.43 -1.89 1.03
CA ALA A 121 -0.49 -1.00 1.75
C ALA A 121 -1.60 -0.36 0.87
N PRO A 122 -1.36 0.00 -0.41
CA PRO A 122 -2.39 0.64 -1.22
C PRO A 122 -3.69 -0.15 -1.37
N THR A 123 -3.64 -1.48 -1.36
CA THR A 123 -4.79 -2.36 -1.63
C THR A 123 -5.46 -2.89 -0.38
N SER A 124 -4.75 -2.97 0.75
CA SER A 124 -5.26 -3.56 1.97
C SER A 124 -6.21 -2.63 2.75
N HIS A 125 -7.13 -3.24 3.53
CA HIS A 125 -7.96 -2.49 4.49
C HIS A 125 -7.23 -2.23 5.81
N VAL A 126 -6.02 -2.78 5.97
CA VAL A 126 -5.20 -2.63 7.17
C VAL A 126 -4.40 -1.34 7.11
N TYR A 127 -4.18 -0.69 8.25
CA TYR A 127 -3.20 0.37 8.41
C TYR A 127 -2.46 0.22 9.72
N VAL A 128 -1.15 0.52 9.69
CA VAL A 128 -0.23 0.30 10.79
C VAL A 128 0.06 1.62 11.48
N LEU A 129 -0.06 1.65 12.80
CA LEU A 129 0.25 2.82 13.63
C LEU A 129 1.56 2.59 14.37
N TYR A 130 2.38 3.62 14.40
CA TYR A 130 3.65 3.65 15.13
C TYR A 130 3.58 4.64 16.28
N ASP A 131 4.47 4.48 17.27
CA ASP A 131 4.72 5.48 18.27
C ASP A 131 5.75 6.51 17.77
N GLU A 132 6.06 7.51 18.61
CA GLU A 132 7.01 8.59 18.29
C GLU A 132 8.46 8.08 18.15
N ASP A 133 8.78 6.88 18.64
CA ASP A 133 10.07 6.20 18.49
C ASP A 133 10.11 5.27 17.27
N HIS A 134 9.10 5.35 16.38
CA HIS A 134 8.96 4.48 15.20
C HIS A 134 8.83 2.98 15.53
N ARG A 135 8.24 2.66 16.68
CA ARG A 135 7.92 1.28 17.04
C ARG A 135 6.47 0.97 16.69
N LEU A 136 6.21 -0.23 16.19
CA LEU A 136 4.86 -0.68 15.88
C LEU A 136 3.98 -0.63 17.14
N LEU A 137 2.99 0.26 17.14
CA LEU A 137 2.04 0.43 18.23
C LEU A 137 0.87 -0.54 18.11
N ARG A 138 0.16 -0.51 17.00
CA ARG A 138 -0.96 -1.40 16.70
C ARG A 138 -1.28 -1.42 15.20
N VAL A 139 -2.11 -2.38 14.83
CA VAL A 139 -2.64 -2.55 13.47
C VAL A 139 -4.15 -2.37 13.53
N ASP A 140 -4.64 -1.33 12.89
CA ASP A 140 -6.07 -1.01 12.79
C ASP A 140 -6.63 -1.39 11.41
N ARG A 141 -7.96 -1.35 11.26
CA ARG A 141 -8.63 -1.82 10.03
C ARG A 141 -9.73 -0.84 9.61
N LEU A 142 -9.81 -0.61 8.32
CA LEU A 142 -10.99 -0.03 7.70
C LEU A 142 -12.14 -1.06 7.68
N PRO A 143 -13.39 -0.63 7.61
CA PRO A 143 -14.53 -1.55 7.45
C PRO A 143 -14.52 -2.29 6.10
N ARG A 144 -13.81 -1.78 5.10
CA ARG A 144 -13.62 -2.34 3.75
C ARG A 144 -12.30 -1.89 3.15
N ASN A 145 -11.83 -2.57 2.12
CA ASN A 145 -10.65 -2.17 1.36
C ASN A 145 -10.87 -0.80 0.68
N PRO A 146 -9.80 -0.10 0.27
CA PRO A 146 -9.91 1.15 -0.47
C PRO A 146 -10.88 1.05 -1.65
N ALA A 147 -11.72 2.06 -1.82
CA ALA A 147 -12.69 2.10 -2.91
C ALA A 147 -12.00 2.24 -4.27
N LEU A 148 -10.85 2.91 -4.29
CA LEU A 148 -10.01 3.10 -5.48
C LEU A 148 -8.54 2.89 -5.12
N VAL A 149 -7.82 2.19 -5.98
CA VAL A 149 -6.35 2.15 -6.04
C VAL A 149 -5.94 2.58 -7.44
N LEU A 150 -5.27 3.71 -7.57
CA LEU A 150 -4.85 4.26 -8.85
C LEU A 150 -3.32 4.38 -8.89
N VAL A 151 -2.70 3.63 -9.80
CA VAL A 151 -1.25 3.44 -9.89
C VAL A 151 -0.75 3.99 -11.22
N ASP A 152 -0.09 5.15 -11.19
CA ASP A 152 0.58 5.71 -12.37
C ASP A 152 2.02 5.21 -12.42
N THR A 153 2.29 4.24 -13.28
CA THR A 153 3.60 3.61 -13.40
C THR A 153 4.67 4.56 -13.92
N ALA A 154 4.30 5.61 -14.68
CA ALA A 154 5.22 6.68 -15.05
C ALA A 154 5.67 7.53 -13.84
N VAL A 155 4.90 7.57 -12.76
CA VAL A 155 5.31 8.16 -11.48
C VAL A 155 6.20 7.19 -10.72
N ILE A 156 5.80 5.91 -10.63
CA ILE A 156 6.52 4.87 -9.90
C ILE A 156 7.99 4.74 -10.34
N VAL A 157 8.26 4.71 -11.65
CA VAL A 157 9.63 4.51 -12.18
C VAL A 157 10.58 5.67 -11.89
N ARG A 158 10.06 6.83 -11.46
CA ARG A 158 10.87 7.98 -11.07
C ARG A 158 11.30 7.97 -9.60
N ALA A 159 10.74 7.05 -8.83
CA ALA A 159 11.09 6.89 -7.42
C ALA A 159 12.49 6.25 -7.27
N PRO A 160 13.17 6.46 -6.12
CA PRO A 160 14.41 5.77 -5.85
C PRO A 160 14.28 4.25 -5.99
N ARG A 161 15.18 3.64 -6.77
CA ARG A 161 15.20 2.20 -7.07
C ARG A 161 15.07 1.30 -5.84
N ILE A 162 15.66 1.73 -4.72
CA ILE A 162 15.63 0.95 -3.47
C ILE A 162 14.19 0.74 -2.94
N LEU A 163 13.27 1.68 -3.23
CA LEU A 163 11.86 1.55 -2.85
C LEU A 163 11.14 0.49 -3.70
N PHE A 164 11.47 0.43 -4.98
CA PHE A 164 10.97 -0.62 -5.88
C PHE A 164 11.50 -2.00 -5.46
N LEU A 165 12.78 -2.09 -5.13
CA LEU A 165 13.40 -3.31 -4.62
C LEU A 165 12.77 -3.76 -3.29
N ALA A 166 12.47 -2.83 -2.38
CA ALA A 166 11.78 -3.13 -1.13
C ALA A 166 10.39 -3.73 -1.40
N GLY A 167 9.65 -3.19 -2.37
CA GLY A 167 8.36 -3.74 -2.76
C GLY A 167 8.44 -5.17 -3.30
N ILE A 168 9.45 -5.46 -4.12
CA ILE A 168 9.70 -6.83 -4.58
C ILE A 168 9.96 -7.75 -3.37
N GLY A 169 10.77 -7.29 -2.40
CA GLY A 169 11.08 -8.05 -1.18
C GLY A 169 9.84 -8.35 -0.35
N ASP A 170 8.97 -7.36 -0.17
CA ASP A 170 7.70 -7.52 0.56
C ASP A 170 6.72 -8.47 -0.16
N ALA A 171 6.63 -8.37 -1.49
CA ALA A 171 5.70 -9.19 -2.26
C ALA A 171 6.17 -10.65 -2.42
N LEU A 172 7.48 -10.88 -2.52
CA LEU A 172 8.09 -12.19 -2.74
C LEU A 172 7.69 -13.22 -1.67
N VAL A 173 7.56 -12.79 -0.42
CA VAL A 173 7.35 -13.67 0.73
C VAL A 173 5.93 -14.21 0.85
N LYS A 174 4.96 -13.56 0.17
CA LYS A 174 3.54 -13.87 0.35
C LYS A 174 3.18 -15.32 0.01
N SER A 175 3.89 -15.93 -0.97
CA SER A 175 3.67 -17.34 -1.33
C SER A 175 4.03 -18.29 -0.18
N PHE A 176 5.17 -18.04 0.45
CA PHE A 176 5.66 -18.86 1.56
C PHE A 176 4.78 -18.70 2.80
N GLU A 177 4.44 -17.46 3.14
CA GLU A 177 3.64 -17.18 4.32
C GLU A 177 2.19 -17.67 4.19
N ALA A 178 1.55 -17.45 3.04
CA ALA A 178 0.18 -17.91 2.81
C ALA A 178 0.11 -19.45 2.82
N ALA A 179 1.09 -20.13 2.22
CA ALA A 179 1.19 -21.59 2.25
C ALA A 179 1.32 -22.10 3.69
N GLN A 180 2.23 -21.52 4.48
CA GLN A 180 2.45 -21.90 5.86
C GLN A 180 1.25 -21.57 6.76
N CYS A 181 0.61 -20.42 6.58
CA CYS A 181 -0.62 -20.07 7.28
C CYS A 181 -1.72 -21.11 7.02
N ALA A 182 -1.90 -21.53 5.77
CA ALA A 182 -2.88 -22.55 5.42
C ALA A 182 -2.54 -23.95 6.01
N LEU A 183 -1.27 -24.35 5.91
CA LEU A 183 -0.78 -25.66 6.44
C LEU A 183 -0.92 -25.75 7.95
N SER A 184 -0.64 -24.68 8.68
CA SER A 184 -0.75 -24.63 10.15
C SER A 184 -2.18 -24.47 10.65
N GLY A 185 -3.19 -24.40 9.78
CA GLY A 185 -4.57 -24.11 10.17
C GLY A 185 -4.79 -22.66 10.63
N GLY A 186 -3.90 -21.74 10.22
CA GLY A 186 -3.96 -20.33 10.55
C GLY A 186 -5.17 -19.62 9.93
N ARG A 187 -5.28 -18.34 10.26
CA ARG A 187 -6.37 -17.47 9.78
C ARG A 187 -5.80 -16.33 8.96
N ASN A 188 -6.51 -15.96 7.90
CA ASN A 188 -6.20 -14.76 7.12
C ASN A 188 -6.52 -13.48 7.92
N ILE A 189 -6.26 -12.33 7.34
CA ILE A 189 -6.43 -11.02 8.02
C ILE A 189 -7.90 -10.75 8.40
N PHE A 190 -8.85 -11.37 7.69
CA PHE A 190 -10.28 -11.31 8.01
C PHE A 190 -10.71 -12.28 9.12
N GLY A 191 -9.78 -13.02 9.72
CA GLY A 191 -10.07 -14.03 10.77
C GLY A 191 -10.73 -15.30 10.24
N SER A 192 -10.74 -15.53 8.94
CA SER A 192 -11.29 -16.71 8.30
C SER A 192 -10.18 -17.68 7.85
N ARG A 193 -10.57 -18.92 7.51
CA ARG A 193 -9.66 -19.81 6.80
C ARG A 193 -9.23 -19.17 5.47
N PRO A 194 -7.93 -19.23 5.09
CA PRO A 194 -7.49 -18.79 3.79
C PRO A 194 -8.28 -19.44 2.66
N PRO A 195 -8.92 -18.67 1.77
CA PRO A 195 -9.54 -19.22 0.57
C PRO A 195 -8.48 -19.69 -0.43
N GLN A 196 -8.80 -20.71 -1.21
CA GLN A 196 -7.89 -21.24 -2.24
C GLN A 196 -7.39 -20.16 -3.20
N ILE A 197 -8.23 -19.20 -3.55
CA ILE A 197 -7.85 -18.09 -4.44
C ILE A 197 -6.74 -17.21 -3.83
N GLY A 198 -6.70 -17.04 -2.50
CA GLY A 198 -5.63 -16.31 -1.82
C GLY A 198 -4.26 -16.99 -2.00
N LEU A 199 -4.24 -18.34 -1.95
CA LEU A 199 -3.01 -19.11 -2.18
C LEU A 199 -2.59 -19.07 -3.66
N VAL A 200 -3.55 -19.12 -4.58
CA VAL A 200 -3.28 -18.99 -6.03
C VAL A 200 -2.68 -17.63 -6.35
N LEU A 201 -3.21 -16.55 -5.78
CA LEU A 201 -2.69 -15.19 -5.97
C LEU A 201 -1.28 -15.05 -5.39
N ALA A 202 -1.02 -15.63 -4.22
CA ALA A 202 0.31 -15.62 -3.59
C ALA A 202 1.36 -16.33 -4.46
N ASP A 203 1.04 -17.51 -5.00
CA ASP A 203 1.91 -18.26 -5.87
C ASP A 203 2.10 -17.56 -7.25
N ALA A 204 1.05 -16.97 -7.81
CA ALA A 204 1.14 -16.18 -9.04
C ALA A 204 2.02 -14.95 -8.85
N CYS A 205 1.92 -14.26 -7.71
CA CYS A 205 2.77 -13.14 -7.33
C CYS A 205 4.25 -13.55 -7.32
N TYR A 206 4.58 -14.63 -6.62
CA TYR A 206 5.94 -15.17 -6.57
C TYR A 206 6.49 -15.49 -7.97
N ARG A 207 5.73 -16.20 -8.80
CA ARG A 207 6.16 -16.55 -10.16
C ARG A 207 6.40 -15.32 -11.03
N CYS A 208 5.51 -14.34 -10.96
CA CYS A 208 5.66 -13.08 -11.68
C CYS A 208 6.95 -12.36 -11.29
N LEU A 209 7.23 -12.24 -9.98
CA LEU A 209 8.45 -11.58 -9.50
C LEU A 209 9.71 -12.35 -9.89
N ARG A 210 9.70 -13.68 -9.80
CA ARG A 210 10.82 -14.52 -10.24
C ARG A 210 11.17 -14.29 -11.71
N ASP A 211 10.17 -14.17 -12.56
CA ASP A 211 10.35 -14.09 -14.02
C ASP A 211 10.61 -12.65 -14.50
N HIS A 212 10.08 -11.63 -13.79
CA HIS A 212 10.10 -10.24 -14.27
C HIS A 212 10.85 -9.23 -13.38
N ALA A 213 11.26 -9.57 -12.14
CA ALA A 213 11.90 -8.59 -11.26
C ALA A 213 13.21 -8.04 -11.82
N ALA A 214 14.09 -8.88 -12.37
CA ALA A 214 15.37 -8.44 -12.90
C ALA A 214 15.22 -7.50 -14.12
N PRO A 215 14.45 -7.82 -15.16
CA PRO A 215 14.21 -6.89 -16.27
C PRO A 215 13.48 -5.62 -15.82
N ALA A 216 12.52 -5.70 -14.89
CA ALA A 216 11.84 -4.51 -14.36
C ALA A 216 12.80 -3.56 -13.62
N LEU A 217 13.72 -4.08 -12.79
CA LEU A 217 14.74 -3.28 -12.13
C LEU A 217 15.66 -2.57 -13.14
N ALA A 218 16.04 -3.25 -14.22
CA ALA A 218 16.84 -2.65 -15.29
C ALA A 218 16.06 -1.54 -16.03
N ALA A 219 14.74 -1.67 -16.20
CA ALA A 219 13.90 -0.63 -16.79
C ALA A 219 13.75 0.57 -15.83
N VAL A 220 13.54 0.33 -14.54
CA VAL A 220 13.52 1.38 -13.50
C VAL A 220 14.84 2.17 -13.48
N ASP A 221 15.99 1.50 -13.63
CA ASP A 221 17.29 2.18 -13.72
C ASP A 221 17.38 3.14 -14.93
N ARG A 222 16.58 2.91 -15.98
CA ARG A 222 16.46 3.81 -17.15
C ARG A 222 15.30 4.81 -17.03
N GLY A 223 14.48 4.72 -15.97
CA GLY A 223 13.28 5.54 -15.81
C GLY A 223 12.15 5.17 -16.78
N GLU A 224 12.12 3.94 -17.26
CA GLU A 224 11.16 3.43 -18.23
C GLU A 224 10.07 2.59 -17.57
N SER A 225 8.80 2.77 -17.97
CA SER A 225 7.70 1.89 -17.60
C SER A 225 7.41 0.97 -18.78
N ASP A 226 8.10 -0.16 -18.81
CA ASP A 226 7.87 -1.23 -19.79
C ASP A 226 6.95 -2.34 -19.23
N GLU A 227 6.70 -3.36 -20.04
CA GLU A 227 5.83 -4.48 -19.65
C GLU A 227 6.35 -5.22 -18.40
N ALA A 228 7.66 -5.31 -18.20
CA ALA A 228 8.22 -5.96 -17.02
C ALA A 228 7.93 -5.13 -15.76
N VAL A 229 8.05 -3.80 -15.85
CA VAL A 229 7.66 -2.89 -14.75
C VAL A 229 6.17 -2.99 -14.47
N GLU A 230 5.31 -2.98 -15.49
CA GLU A 230 3.86 -3.12 -15.30
C GLU A 230 3.50 -4.40 -14.55
N ARG A 231 4.08 -5.54 -14.93
CA ARG A 231 3.86 -6.82 -14.26
C ARG A 231 4.35 -6.84 -12.83
N VAL A 232 5.53 -6.27 -12.55
CA VAL A 232 6.10 -6.23 -11.20
C VAL A 232 5.32 -5.27 -10.30
N VAL A 233 4.88 -4.12 -10.83
CA VAL A 233 4.03 -3.19 -10.08
C VAL A 233 2.69 -3.82 -9.74
N GLU A 234 2.04 -4.49 -10.70
CA GLU A 234 0.79 -5.22 -10.45
C GLU A 234 1.00 -6.30 -9.37
N ALA A 235 2.07 -7.10 -9.48
CA ALA A 235 2.39 -8.13 -8.50
C ALA A 235 2.64 -7.53 -7.10
N THR A 236 3.39 -6.43 -7.00
CA THR A 236 3.77 -5.81 -5.74
C THR A 236 2.61 -5.08 -5.07
N VAL A 237 1.81 -4.35 -5.85
CA VAL A 237 0.75 -3.50 -5.30
C VAL A 237 -0.58 -4.24 -5.18
N LEU A 238 -1.00 -4.99 -6.23
CA LEU A 238 -2.30 -5.65 -6.24
C LEU A 238 -2.22 -7.08 -5.70
N TRP A 239 -1.42 -7.94 -6.34
CA TRP A 239 -1.45 -9.38 -5.99
C TRP A 239 -0.89 -9.64 -4.61
N SER A 240 0.19 -8.93 -4.22
CA SER A 240 0.77 -9.02 -2.87
C SER A 240 -0.26 -8.64 -1.79
N GLY A 241 -0.97 -7.53 -1.97
CA GLY A 241 -1.99 -7.09 -1.02
C GLY A 241 -3.17 -8.05 -0.93
N LEU A 242 -3.64 -8.58 -2.06
CA LEU A 242 -4.69 -9.60 -2.08
C LEU A 242 -4.21 -10.91 -1.42
N ALA A 243 -2.96 -11.32 -1.69
CA ALA A 243 -2.35 -12.50 -1.08
C ALA A 243 -2.17 -12.31 0.44
N PHE A 244 -1.69 -11.14 0.87
CA PHE A 244 -1.54 -10.79 2.28
C PHE A 244 -2.86 -10.94 3.04
N GLU A 245 -3.90 -10.26 2.60
CA GLU A 245 -5.17 -10.22 3.33
C GLU A 245 -5.91 -11.54 3.29
N ASN A 246 -5.90 -12.21 2.14
CA ASN A 246 -6.69 -13.42 1.92
C ASN A 246 -5.91 -14.70 2.22
N GLY A 247 -4.59 -14.71 1.98
CA GLY A 247 -3.72 -15.85 2.26
C GLY A 247 -3.26 -15.95 3.71
N GLY A 248 -3.13 -14.81 4.39
CA GLY A 248 -2.59 -14.72 5.73
C GLY A 248 -1.06 -14.61 5.77
N LEU A 249 -0.53 -14.49 6.96
CA LEU A 249 0.89 -14.30 7.27
C LEU A 249 1.43 -15.40 8.16
N SER A 250 2.75 -15.47 8.31
CA SER A 250 3.43 -16.43 9.18
C SER A 250 4.65 -15.83 9.92
N ILE A 251 5.74 -16.54 9.98
CA ILE A 251 6.95 -16.14 10.73
C ILE A 251 7.55 -14.83 10.19
N VAL A 252 7.58 -14.64 8.87
CA VAL A 252 8.28 -13.51 8.25
C VAL A 252 7.80 -12.17 8.80
N HIS A 253 6.50 -11.91 8.70
CA HIS A 253 5.93 -10.66 9.23
C HIS A 253 5.91 -10.60 10.76
N SER A 254 5.87 -11.74 11.44
CA SER A 254 6.02 -11.76 12.90
C SER A 254 7.42 -11.31 13.34
N MET A 255 8.46 -11.66 12.57
CA MET A 255 9.85 -11.26 12.86
C MET A 255 10.08 -9.76 12.66
N THR A 256 9.38 -9.10 11.73
CA THR A 256 9.58 -7.67 11.46
C THR A 256 9.33 -6.80 12.68
N ARG A 257 8.41 -7.20 13.58
CA ARG A 257 8.19 -6.53 14.86
C ARG A 257 9.45 -6.54 15.73
N GLY A 258 10.18 -7.65 15.77
CA GLY A 258 11.45 -7.77 16.48
C GLY A 258 12.58 -7.02 15.77
N LEU A 259 12.65 -7.14 14.44
CA LEU A 259 13.68 -6.49 13.65
C LEU A 259 13.60 -4.95 13.74
N SER A 260 12.38 -4.38 13.69
CA SER A 260 12.17 -2.92 13.84
C SER A 260 12.53 -2.40 15.23
N ALA A 261 12.55 -3.26 16.26
CA ALA A 261 12.97 -2.89 17.60
C ALA A 261 14.51 -2.89 17.78
N VAL A 262 15.28 -3.43 16.82
CA VAL A 262 16.75 -3.39 16.84
C VAL A 262 17.23 -2.05 16.27
N PRO A 263 17.94 -1.20 17.06
CA PRO A 263 18.32 0.15 16.63
C PRO A 263 19.05 0.22 15.28
N ALA A 264 19.93 -0.75 15.01
CA ALA A 264 20.68 -0.82 13.74
C ALA A 264 19.80 -1.15 12.52
N LEU A 265 18.59 -1.68 12.72
CA LEU A 265 17.66 -2.13 11.68
C LEU A 265 16.40 -1.28 11.61
N ALA A 266 16.11 -0.47 12.62
CA ALA A 266 14.89 0.34 12.72
C ALA A 266 14.67 1.27 11.51
N GLY A 267 15.75 1.80 10.92
CA GLY A 267 15.71 2.64 9.71
C GLY A 267 15.64 1.86 8.39
N SER A 268 15.68 0.52 8.42
CA SER A 268 15.62 -0.29 7.19
C SER A 268 14.21 -0.32 6.62
N LEU A 269 14.10 -0.30 5.29
CA LEU A 269 12.81 -0.43 4.61
C LEU A 269 12.14 -1.76 4.96
N HIS A 270 10.83 -1.71 5.22
CA HIS A 270 10.03 -2.88 5.62
C HIS A 270 10.25 -4.09 4.70
N GLY A 271 10.17 -3.92 3.39
CA GLY A 271 10.33 -5.01 2.45
C GLY A 271 11.73 -5.65 2.46
N LEU A 272 12.77 -4.92 2.87
CA LEU A 272 14.11 -5.49 3.05
C LEU A 272 14.19 -6.32 4.33
N GLN A 273 13.55 -5.87 5.42
CA GLN A 273 13.43 -6.66 6.65
C GLN A 273 12.64 -7.95 6.41
N VAL A 274 11.56 -7.86 5.64
CA VAL A 274 10.70 -9.00 5.25
C VAL A 274 11.50 -9.99 4.39
N ALA A 275 12.24 -9.52 3.39
CA ALA A 275 13.09 -10.38 2.55
C ALA A 275 14.17 -11.10 3.36
N TYR A 276 14.77 -10.43 4.35
CA TYR A 276 15.72 -11.07 5.28
C TYR A 276 15.02 -12.15 6.12
N ALA A 277 13.86 -11.85 6.68
CA ALA A 277 13.10 -12.78 7.51
C ALA A 277 12.64 -14.04 6.74
N LEU A 278 12.43 -13.94 5.41
CA LEU A 278 12.14 -15.10 4.57
C LEU A 278 13.27 -16.12 4.59
N LEU A 279 14.54 -15.70 4.59
CA LEU A 279 15.67 -16.62 4.67
C LEU A 279 15.62 -17.45 5.97
N VAL A 280 15.18 -16.83 7.06
CA VAL A 280 15.02 -17.53 8.34
C VAL A 280 13.86 -18.54 8.24
N GLN A 281 12.72 -18.15 7.67
CA GLN A 281 11.59 -19.06 7.47
C GLN A 281 12.00 -20.29 6.65
N CYS A 282 12.67 -20.09 5.53
CA CYS A 282 13.14 -21.19 4.65
C CYS A 282 14.15 -22.14 5.32
N LEU A 283 14.81 -21.70 6.40
CA LEU A 283 15.72 -22.57 7.17
C LEU A 283 14.99 -23.36 8.26
N LEU A 284 13.80 -22.92 8.67
CA LEU A 284 13.01 -23.55 9.73
C LEU A 284 11.99 -24.54 9.18
N GLU A 285 11.60 -24.44 7.94
CA GLU A 285 10.60 -25.27 7.22
C GLU A 285 11.27 -26.21 6.23
#